data_cd4abaca868d9a9f97c875601d25a07d
#
_entry.id   cd4abaca868d9a9f97c875601d25a07d
#
_cell.length_a   1.000
_cell.length_b   1.000
_cell.length_c   1.000
_cell.angle_alpha   90.00
_cell.angle_beta   90.00
_cell.angle_gamma   90.00
#
_symmetry.space_group_name_H-M   'P 1'
#
loop_
_entity.id
_entity.type
_entity.pdbx_description
1 polymer ?
#
loop_
_entity_poly.entity_id
_entity_poly.type
_entity_poly.pdbx_seq_one_letter_code
_entity_poly.pdbx_strand_id
1 'polypeptide(L)'
;MITPAWAAGSAPVVLVVGDSLSAEYGIPRGAGWVARLEQRLREQRIAATVVNASISGDTTAGGRARLGALLTRHTPDVVVIELGGNDALRGLPLASTRDNLTAMTRAAKAAGARVLIAGMQVPPNYGRRYADDFARLFEQVARAENTALLPFLLEGVANGPDAAQMFQPDRIHPTAQAHARILDNVWPVLRPLLSAPRRS
;
A
#
# COMPACT_ATOMS: atom_id res chain seq x y z
N MET A 1 15.04 37.08 1.94
CA MET A 1 14.54 35.68 2.05
C MET A 1 13.80 35.37 0.77
N ILE A 2 14.44 34.59 -0.11
CA ILE A 2 13.88 34.21 -1.41
C ILE A 2 13.19 32.87 -1.18
N THR A 3 11.86 32.87 -1.14
CA THR A 3 11.06 31.63 -1.22
C THR A 3 11.31 30.99 -2.58
N PRO A 4 11.70 29.71 -2.67
CA PRO A 4 11.81 29.08 -3.97
C PRO A 4 10.41 28.99 -4.57
N ALA A 5 10.25 29.63 -5.73
CA ALA A 5 9.08 29.44 -6.57
C ALA A 5 9.04 27.96 -7.02
N TRP A 6 8.07 27.23 -6.52
CA TRP A 6 7.76 25.91 -7.02
C TRP A 6 7.34 26.10 -8.49
N ALA A 7 8.11 25.54 -9.41
CA ALA A 7 7.66 25.42 -10.78
C ALA A 7 6.27 24.76 -10.75
N ALA A 8 5.32 25.36 -11.47
CA ALA A 8 3.91 24.96 -11.54
C ALA A 8 3.79 23.59 -12.27
N GLY A 9 4.26 22.54 -11.62
CA GLY A 9 3.99 21.16 -12.00
C GLY A 9 2.64 20.75 -11.43
N SER A 10 1.89 19.92 -12.15
CA SER A 10 0.65 19.33 -11.66
C SER A 10 0.86 18.66 -10.31
N ALA A 11 -0.15 18.72 -9.43
CA ALA A 11 -0.11 18.04 -8.12
C ALA A 11 0.26 16.57 -8.30
N PRO A 12 1.17 16.00 -7.46
CA PRO A 12 1.58 14.62 -7.60
C PRO A 12 0.41 13.66 -7.45
N VAL A 13 0.42 12.59 -8.24
CA VAL A 13 -0.60 11.54 -8.24
C VAL A 13 -0.09 10.34 -7.45
N VAL A 14 -0.86 9.94 -6.44
CA VAL A 14 -0.66 8.71 -5.67
C VAL A 14 -1.64 7.66 -6.17
N LEU A 15 -1.14 6.58 -6.73
CA LEU A 15 -1.94 5.42 -7.14
C LEU A 15 -1.83 4.33 -6.08
N VAL A 16 -2.94 3.91 -5.52
CA VAL A 16 -3.01 2.76 -4.59
C VAL A 16 -3.51 1.54 -5.35
N VAL A 17 -2.70 0.50 -5.40
CA VAL A 17 -3.03 -0.80 -5.98
C VAL A 17 -3.04 -1.82 -4.85
N GLY A 18 -4.21 -2.09 -4.33
CA GLY A 18 -4.42 -2.93 -3.16
C GLY A 18 -5.59 -3.89 -3.31
N ASP A 19 -5.92 -4.52 -2.21
CA ASP A 19 -7.03 -5.46 -2.10
C ASP A 19 -8.16 -4.92 -1.20
N SER A 20 -8.84 -5.79 -0.47
CA SER A 20 -9.97 -5.44 0.42
C SER A 20 -9.58 -4.49 1.56
N LEU A 21 -8.32 -4.51 2.00
CA LEU A 21 -7.82 -3.64 3.08
C LEU A 21 -7.75 -2.17 2.64
N SER A 22 -7.65 -1.93 1.34
CA SER A 22 -7.63 -0.59 0.74
C SER A 22 -8.93 -0.23 0.03
N ALA A 23 -9.78 -1.24 -0.31
CA ALA A 23 -11.04 -1.06 -1.06
C ALA A 23 -12.27 -0.83 -0.18
N GLU A 24 -12.10 -0.55 1.11
CA GLU A 24 -13.19 -0.27 2.07
C GLU A 24 -14.18 -1.45 2.24
N TYR A 25 -13.68 -2.69 2.16
CA TYR A 25 -14.54 -3.86 2.33
C TYR A 25 -15.23 -3.89 3.69
N GLY A 26 -16.56 -4.00 3.69
CA GLY A 26 -17.37 -4.15 4.91
C GLY A 26 -17.45 -2.91 5.81
N ILE A 27 -16.94 -1.76 5.37
CA ILE A 27 -17.02 -0.49 6.11
C ILE A 27 -17.70 0.59 5.28
N PRO A 28 -18.21 1.67 5.91
CA PRO A 28 -18.81 2.77 5.19
C PRO A 28 -17.83 3.42 4.21
N ARG A 29 -18.34 3.82 3.04
CA ARG A 29 -17.56 4.55 2.04
C ARG A 29 -16.99 5.83 2.63
N GLY A 30 -15.70 6.08 2.38
CA GLY A 30 -14.97 7.23 2.93
C GLY A 30 -14.37 6.98 4.31
N ALA A 31 -14.57 5.80 4.91
CA ALA A 31 -14.01 5.44 6.21
C ALA A 31 -12.64 4.72 6.12
N GLY A 32 -12.24 4.29 4.92
CA GLY A 32 -10.98 3.58 4.69
C GLY A 32 -9.74 4.47 4.81
N TRP A 33 -8.58 3.86 5.00
CA TRP A 33 -7.32 4.59 5.16
C TRP A 33 -6.96 5.42 3.92
N VAL A 34 -7.35 5.00 2.70
CA VAL A 34 -7.08 5.74 1.47
C VAL A 34 -7.91 7.03 1.42
N ALA A 35 -9.20 6.97 1.77
CA ALA A 35 -10.03 8.16 1.86
C ALA A 35 -9.56 9.11 2.98
N ARG A 36 -9.12 8.56 4.11
CA ARG A 36 -8.50 9.32 5.21
C ARG A 36 -7.17 9.95 4.78
N LEU A 37 -6.41 9.32 3.88
CA LEU A 37 -5.22 9.92 3.29
C LEU A 37 -5.57 11.17 2.48
N GLU A 38 -6.60 11.13 1.65
CA GLU A 38 -7.07 12.32 0.94
C GLU A 38 -7.48 13.45 1.90
N GLN A 39 -8.17 13.11 2.99
CA GLN A 39 -8.53 14.08 4.02
C GLN A 39 -7.29 14.69 4.67
N ARG A 40 -6.31 13.86 5.10
CA ARG A 40 -5.05 14.33 5.72
C ARG A 40 -4.25 15.24 4.80
N LEU A 41 -4.18 14.92 3.52
CA LEU A 41 -3.53 15.77 2.51
C LEU A 41 -4.18 17.16 2.44
N ARG A 42 -5.52 17.23 2.41
CA ARG A 42 -6.26 18.51 2.41
C ARG A 42 -6.01 19.30 3.70
N GLU A 43 -6.11 18.65 4.87
CA GLU A 43 -5.89 19.28 6.18
C GLU A 43 -4.48 19.86 6.33
N GLN A 44 -3.48 19.14 5.81
CA GLN A 44 -2.08 19.56 5.82
C GLN A 44 -1.72 20.49 4.65
N ARG A 45 -2.68 20.84 3.77
CA ARG A 45 -2.48 21.68 2.59
C ARG A 45 -1.39 21.14 1.65
N ILE A 46 -1.28 19.82 1.56
CA ILE A 46 -0.39 19.14 0.62
C ILE A 46 -1.16 18.87 -0.65
N ALA A 47 -0.77 19.52 -1.73
CA ALA A 47 -1.37 19.29 -3.04
C ALA A 47 -0.95 17.91 -3.56
N ALA A 48 -1.89 16.95 -3.58
CA ALA A 48 -1.73 15.63 -4.19
C ALA A 48 -3.09 15.07 -4.59
N THR A 49 -3.13 14.27 -5.65
CA THR A 49 -4.32 13.51 -6.06
C THR A 49 -4.13 12.06 -5.66
N VAL A 50 -5.14 11.45 -5.04
CA VAL A 50 -5.10 10.02 -4.68
C VAL A 50 -6.06 9.27 -5.59
N VAL A 51 -5.57 8.20 -6.21
CA VAL A 51 -6.35 7.28 -7.04
C VAL A 51 -6.36 5.93 -6.34
N ASN A 52 -7.51 5.53 -5.79
CA ASN A 52 -7.69 4.21 -5.22
C ASN A 52 -8.15 3.24 -6.30
N ALA A 53 -7.24 2.38 -6.75
CA ALA A 53 -7.51 1.32 -7.73
C ALA A 53 -7.53 -0.08 -7.07
N SER A 54 -7.83 -0.14 -5.78
CA SER A 54 -7.87 -1.40 -5.03
C SER A 54 -9.12 -2.21 -5.35
N ILE A 55 -8.98 -3.53 -5.37
CA ILE A 55 -10.05 -4.47 -5.68
C ILE A 55 -10.09 -5.55 -4.60
N SER A 56 -11.23 -5.67 -3.89
CA SER A 56 -11.39 -6.70 -2.85
C SER A 56 -11.12 -8.11 -3.40
N GLY A 57 -10.33 -8.88 -2.67
CA GLY A 57 -9.95 -10.24 -3.05
C GLY A 57 -8.83 -10.33 -4.10
N ASP A 58 -8.26 -9.19 -4.53
CA ASP A 58 -7.18 -9.21 -5.53
C ASP A 58 -5.91 -9.85 -4.98
N THR A 59 -5.17 -10.52 -5.87
CA THR A 59 -3.88 -11.13 -5.60
C THR A 59 -2.77 -10.30 -6.23
N THR A 60 -1.51 -10.64 -5.91
CA THR A 60 -0.37 -10.02 -6.59
C THR A 60 -0.39 -10.27 -8.11
N ALA A 61 -0.90 -11.41 -8.56
CA ALA A 61 -1.07 -11.71 -9.99
C ALA A 61 -2.13 -10.81 -10.64
N GLY A 62 -3.27 -10.60 -9.98
CA GLY A 62 -4.32 -9.69 -10.46
C GLY A 62 -3.84 -8.25 -10.52
N GLY A 63 -3.21 -7.75 -9.45
CA GLY A 63 -2.59 -6.42 -9.43
C GLY A 63 -1.58 -6.22 -10.56
N ARG A 64 -0.70 -7.21 -10.78
CA ARG A 64 0.28 -7.20 -11.89
C ARG A 64 -0.39 -7.11 -13.25
N ALA A 65 -1.46 -7.86 -13.47
CA ALA A 65 -2.15 -7.89 -14.76
C ALA A 65 -2.75 -6.53 -15.15
N ARG A 66 -3.25 -5.76 -14.17
CA ARG A 66 -3.92 -4.48 -14.42
C ARG A 66 -3.02 -3.25 -14.25
N LEU A 67 -1.84 -3.38 -13.64
CA LEU A 67 -0.98 -2.26 -13.30
C LEU A 67 -0.56 -1.45 -14.55
N GLY A 68 -0.21 -2.08 -15.65
CA GLY A 68 0.22 -1.38 -16.86
C GLY A 68 -0.80 -0.38 -17.38
N ALA A 69 -2.07 -0.77 -17.45
CA ALA A 69 -3.17 0.11 -17.85
C ALA A 69 -3.37 1.28 -16.85
N LEU A 70 -3.22 1.00 -15.54
CA LEU A 70 -3.32 2.04 -14.50
C LEU A 70 -2.18 3.05 -14.59
N LEU A 71 -0.95 2.60 -14.83
CA LEU A 71 0.22 3.48 -15.01
C LEU A 71 0.04 4.41 -16.20
N THR A 72 -0.41 3.87 -17.34
CA THR A 72 -0.67 4.67 -18.55
C THR A 72 -1.79 5.68 -18.32
N ARG A 73 -2.88 5.27 -17.67
CA ARG A 73 -4.06 6.11 -17.46
C ARG A 73 -3.81 7.25 -16.47
N HIS A 74 -3.10 6.99 -15.39
CA HIS A 74 -2.99 7.91 -14.26
C HIS A 74 -1.64 8.59 -14.14
N THR A 75 -0.62 8.13 -14.88
CA THR A 75 0.76 8.65 -14.84
C THR A 75 1.22 9.02 -13.43
N PRO A 76 1.20 8.06 -12.46
CA PRO A 76 1.40 8.36 -11.06
C PRO A 76 2.84 8.77 -10.75
N ASP A 77 3.00 9.65 -9.76
CA ASP A 77 4.29 9.99 -9.16
C ASP A 77 4.71 9.01 -8.06
N VAL A 78 3.70 8.42 -7.41
CA VAL A 78 3.88 7.42 -6.35
C VAL A 78 2.90 6.27 -6.58
N VAL A 79 3.37 5.04 -6.49
CA VAL A 79 2.54 3.83 -6.48
C VAL A 79 2.67 3.17 -5.12
N VAL A 80 1.56 2.96 -4.44
CA VAL A 80 1.47 2.13 -3.23
C VAL A 80 0.98 0.75 -3.65
N ILE A 81 1.78 -0.28 -3.40
CA ILE A 81 1.42 -1.68 -3.66
C ILE A 81 1.06 -2.33 -2.31
N GLU A 82 -0.22 -2.63 -2.13
CA GLU A 82 -0.78 -3.25 -0.93
C GLU A 82 -1.46 -4.55 -1.34
N LEU A 83 -0.68 -5.59 -1.59
CA LEU A 83 -1.11 -6.90 -2.09
C LEU A 83 -0.25 -8.02 -1.51
N GLY A 84 -0.80 -9.24 -1.51
CA GLY A 84 -0.12 -10.45 -1.07
C GLY A 84 -0.89 -11.19 0.02
N GLY A 85 -1.76 -10.50 0.78
CA GLY A 85 -2.61 -11.12 1.77
C GLY A 85 -3.47 -12.23 1.18
N ASN A 86 -4.11 -12.00 0.03
CA ASN A 86 -4.92 -12.99 -0.67
C ASN A 86 -4.09 -14.13 -1.27
N ASP A 87 -2.85 -13.88 -1.66
CA ASP A 87 -1.92 -14.93 -2.08
C ASP A 87 -1.68 -15.91 -0.94
N ALA A 88 -1.39 -15.40 0.26
CA ALA A 88 -1.16 -16.22 1.45
C ALA A 88 -2.42 -16.95 1.89
N LEU A 89 -3.58 -16.27 1.93
CA LEU A 89 -4.87 -16.89 2.30
C LEU A 89 -5.26 -18.06 1.37
N ARG A 90 -4.85 -17.99 0.11
CA ARG A 90 -5.10 -19.04 -0.89
C ARG A 90 -3.98 -20.08 -0.99
N GLY A 91 -2.93 -19.97 -0.16
CA GLY A 91 -1.80 -20.90 -0.18
C GLY A 91 -0.99 -20.84 -1.47
N LEU A 92 -0.95 -19.69 -2.16
CA LEU A 92 -0.17 -19.54 -3.37
C LEU A 92 1.34 -19.57 -3.06
N PRO A 93 2.18 -20.04 -4.01
CA PRO A 93 3.63 -20.10 -3.78
C PRO A 93 4.23 -18.72 -3.47
N LEU A 94 5.02 -18.60 -2.41
CA LEU A 94 5.70 -17.35 -2.02
C LEU A 94 6.61 -16.81 -3.13
N ALA A 95 7.19 -17.71 -3.94
CA ALA A 95 7.99 -17.32 -5.10
C ALA A 95 7.16 -16.51 -6.11
N SER A 96 5.92 -16.94 -6.39
CA SER A 96 5.02 -16.22 -7.30
C SER A 96 4.64 -14.84 -6.76
N THR A 97 4.35 -14.74 -5.46
CA THR A 97 4.06 -13.48 -4.79
C THR A 97 5.25 -12.52 -4.91
N ARG A 98 6.46 -13.00 -4.60
CA ARG A 98 7.69 -12.22 -4.74
C ARG A 98 7.92 -11.74 -6.17
N ASP A 99 7.78 -12.63 -7.15
CA ASP A 99 8.06 -12.32 -8.55
C ASP A 99 7.03 -11.30 -9.10
N ASN A 100 5.76 -11.39 -8.67
CA ASN A 100 4.74 -10.42 -9.02
C ASN A 100 5.01 -9.05 -8.38
N LEU A 101 5.33 -8.98 -7.09
CA LEU A 101 5.69 -7.73 -6.41
C LEU A 101 6.92 -7.07 -7.06
N THR A 102 7.94 -7.86 -7.39
CA THR A 102 9.13 -7.40 -8.11
C THR A 102 8.77 -6.82 -9.46
N ALA A 103 7.96 -7.54 -10.25
CA ALA A 103 7.55 -7.09 -11.58
C ALA A 103 6.72 -5.78 -11.51
N MET A 104 5.78 -5.69 -10.56
CA MET A 104 5.00 -4.46 -10.36
C MET A 104 5.88 -3.28 -9.94
N THR A 105 6.81 -3.50 -9.03
CA THR A 105 7.75 -2.47 -8.58
C THR A 105 8.59 -1.94 -9.75
N ARG A 106 9.14 -2.84 -10.56
CA ARG A 106 9.92 -2.47 -11.75
C ARG A 106 9.08 -1.71 -12.78
N ALA A 107 7.86 -2.17 -13.06
CA ALA A 107 6.96 -1.51 -14.00
C ALA A 107 6.60 -0.07 -13.54
N ALA A 108 6.29 0.10 -12.26
CA ALA A 108 6.01 1.43 -11.71
C ALA A 108 7.24 2.35 -11.78
N LYS A 109 8.43 1.85 -11.44
CA LYS A 109 9.69 2.62 -11.54
C LYS A 109 10.04 2.97 -12.98
N ALA A 110 9.83 2.05 -13.93
CA ALA A 110 10.05 2.31 -15.35
C ALA A 110 9.09 3.37 -15.90
N ALA A 111 7.90 3.52 -15.32
CA ALA A 111 6.96 4.61 -15.60
C ALA A 111 7.30 5.94 -14.87
N GLY A 112 8.44 6.02 -14.18
CA GLY A 112 8.90 7.21 -13.44
C GLY A 112 8.32 7.37 -12.04
N ALA A 113 7.51 6.43 -11.56
CA ALA A 113 6.93 6.49 -10.23
C ALA A 113 7.89 6.01 -9.14
N ARG A 114 7.77 6.59 -7.96
CA ARG A 114 8.33 6.05 -6.72
C ARG A 114 7.38 4.99 -6.18
N VAL A 115 7.90 3.97 -5.52
CA VAL A 115 7.09 2.86 -5.05
C VAL A 115 7.18 2.76 -3.53
N LEU A 116 6.03 2.53 -2.90
CA LEU A 116 5.89 2.10 -1.52
C LEU A 116 5.27 0.70 -1.54
N ILE A 117 5.98 -0.28 -1.00
CA ILE A 117 5.44 -1.61 -0.74
C ILE A 117 4.89 -1.63 0.69
N ALA A 118 3.62 -1.97 0.84
CA ALA A 118 3.00 -2.22 2.14
C ALA A 118 3.11 -3.70 2.47
N GLY A 119 3.96 -4.04 3.45
CA GLY A 119 4.19 -5.40 3.91
C GLY A 119 3.01 -5.94 4.69
N MET A 120 2.85 -7.26 4.64
CA MET A 120 1.81 -8.01 5.31
C MET A 120 2.39 -9.14 6.15
N GLN A 121 1.63 -9.56 7.15
CA GLN A 121 1.93 -10.73 7.97
C GLN A 121 0.71 -11.65 7.99
N VAL A 122 0.95 -12.94 8.16
CA VAL A 122 -0.11 -13.92 8.41
C VAL A 122 -0.01 -14.41 9.86
N PRO A 123 -1.15 -14.83 10.47
CA PRO A 123 -1.14 -15.36 11.83
C PRO A 123 -0.24 -16.59 11.98
N PRO A 124 0.31 -16.84 13.18
CA PRO A 124 1.23 -17.96 13.43
C PRO A 124 0.65 -19.36 13.17
N ASN A 125 -0.66 -19.50 13.14
CA ASN A 125 -1.36 -20.76 12.81
C ASN A 125 -1.16 -21.21 11.35
N TYR A 126 -0.63 -20.36 10.48
CA TYR A 126 -0.15 -20.75 9.15
C TYR A 126 1.19 -21.51 9.17
N GLY A 127 1.79 -21.67 10.36
CA GLY A 127 3.11 -22.24 10.57
C GLY A 127 4.19 -21.16 10.61
N ARG A 128 5.02 -21.18 11.67
CA ARG A 128 6.03 -20.15 11.93
C ARG A 128 6.92 -19.88 10.73
N ARG A 129 7.47 -20.95 10.11
CA ARG A 129 8.37 -20.81 8.95
C ARG A 129 7.70 -20.07 7.79
N TYR A 130 6.46 -20.45 7.47
CA TYR A 130 5.71 -19.80 6.39
C TYR A 130 5.43 -18.32 6.71
N ALA A 131 4.98 -18.03 7.93
CA ALA A 131 4.71 -16.66 8.37
C ALA A 131 5.96 -15.78 8.30
N ASP A 132 7.10 -16.31 8.77
CA ASP A 132 8.38 -15.60 8.72
C ASP A 132 8.86 -15.39 7.28
N ASP A 133 8.75 -16.39 6.42
CA ASP A 133 9.15 -16.31 5.01
C ASP A 133 8.25 -15.33 4.25
N PHE A 134 6.94 -15.33 4.52
CA PHE A 134 5.98 -14.40 3.94
C PHE A 134 6.28 -12.95 4.34
N ALA A 135 6.50 -12.67 5.63
CA ALA A 135 6.82 -11.33 6.10
C ALA A 135 8.14 -10.81 5.51
N ARG A 136 9.19 -11.65 5.49
CA ARG A 136 10.51 -11.30 4.92
C ARG A 136 10.49 -11.04 3.41
N LEU A 137 9.54 -11.62 2.68
CA LEU A 137 9.41 -11.48 1.24
C LEU A 137 9.28 -10.01 0.82
N PHE A 138 8.48 -9.22 1.52
CA PHE A 138 8.28 -7.79 1.24
C PHE A 138 9.57 -6.99 1.44
N GLU A 139 10.30 -7.28 2.51
CA GLU A 139 11.60 -6.66 2.79
C GLU A 139 12.63 -7.01 1.71
N GLN A 140 12.69 -8.27 1.30
CA GLN A 140 13.59 -8.73 0.25
C GLN A 140 13.34 -8.01 -1.07
N VAL A 141 12.07 -7.87 -1.49
CA VAL A 141 11.70 -7.15 -2.71
C VAL A 141 12.04 -5.67 -2.58
N ALA A 142 11.64 -5.02 -1.48
CA ALA A 142 11.90 -3.60 -1.29
C ALA A 142 13.40 -3.29 -1.29
N ARG A 143 14.21 -4.12 -0.66
CA ARG A 143 15.68 -4.00 -0.62
C ARG A 143 16.30 -4.24 -2.00
N ALA A 144 15.89 -5.31 -2.70
CA ALA A 144 16.42 -5.64 -4.02
C ALA A 144 16.11 -4.56 -5.07
N GLU A 145 14.92 -3.99 -4.99
CA GLU A 145 14.46 -2.96 -5.92
C GLU A 145 14.75 -1.52 -5.44
N ASN A 146 15.40 -1.35 -4.29
CA ASN A 146 15.69 -0.04 -3.68
C ASN A 146 14.46 0.87 -3.66
N THR A 147 13.42 0.41 -2.96
CA THR A 147 12.13 1.11 -2.85
C THR A 147 11.69 1.25 -1.39
N ALA A 148 10.72 2.12 -1.13
CA ALA A 148 10.19 2.31 0.22
C ALA A 148 9.39 1.07 0.68
N LEU A 149 9.50 0.77 1.96
CA LEU A 149 8.79 -0.32 2.62
C LEU A 149 8.09 0.19 3.87
N LEU A 150 6.81 -0.11 3.99
CA LEU A 150 6.11 -0.18 5.26
C LEU A 150 6.17 -1.66 5.71
N PRO A 151 6.90 -2.01 6.77
CA PRO A 151 7.14 -3.42 7.11
C PRO A 151 5.86 -4.21 7.41
N PHE A 152 4.89 -3.58 8.07
CA PHE A 152 3.60 -4.19 8.37
C PHE A 152 2.48 -3.14 8.33
N LEU A 153 1.55 -3.30 7.39
CA LEU A 153 0.41 -2.39 7.22
C LEU A 153 -0.47 -2.30 8.47
N LEU A 154 -0.71 -3.44 9.13
CA LEU A 154 -1.61 -3.58 10.27
C LEU A 154 -0.90 -3.51 11.64
N GLU A 155 0.26 -2.85 11.69
CA GLU A 155 0.98 -2.63 12.95
C GLU A 155 0.10 -1.88 13.96
N GLY A 156 0.01 -2.40 15.20
CA GLY A 156 -0.85 -1.87 16.24
C GLY A 156 -2.36 -2.10 16.02
N VAL A 157 -2.74 -2.68 14.87
CA VAL A 157 -4.11 -3.16 14.59
C VAL A 157 -4.20 -4.66 14.86
N ALA A 158 -3.32 -5.45 14.26
CA ALA A 158 -3.34 -6.91 14.36
C ALA A 158 -2.56 -7.45 15.58
N ASN A 159 -1.60 -6.70 16.08
CA ASN A 159 -0.71 -7.08 17.18
C ASN A 159 -0.79 -6.14 18.39
N GLY A 160 -1.78 -5.26 18.42
CA GLY A 160 -2.06 -4.38 19.57
C GLY A 160 -2.88 -5.09 20.66
N PRO A 161 -2.98 -4.48 21.85
CA PRO A 161 -3.75 -5.01 22.97
C PRO A 161 -5.25 -5.14 22.66
N ASP A 162 -5.78 -4.28 21.79
CA ASP A 162 -7.19 -4.22 21.39
C ASP A 162 -7.47 -4.89 20.03
N ALA A 163 -6.54 -5.75 19.57
CA ALA A 163 -6.61 -6.35 18.23
C ALA A 163 -7.98 -7.01 17.94
N ALA A 164 -8.57 -7.69 18.93
CA ALA A 164 -9.86 -8.35 18.76
C ALA A 164 -11.01 -7.36 18.39
N GLN A 165 -10.91 -6.09 18.81
CA GLN A 165 -11.91 -5.05 18.56
C GLN A 165 -11.64 -4.28 17.25
N MET A 166 -10.43 -4.42 16.71
CA MET A 166 -10.02 -3.74 15.50
C MET A 166 -10.43 -4.46 14.21
N PHE A 167 -10.95 -5.68 14.32
CA PHE A 167 -11.39 -6.48 13.18
C PHE A 167 -12.92 -6.66 13.16
N GLN A 168 -13.45 -6.80 11.95
CA GLN A 168 -14.82 -7.20 11.69
C GLN A 168 -15.06 -8.65 12.20
N PRO A 169 -16.29 -9.14 12.25
CA PRO A 169 -16.58 -10.51 12.73
C PRO A 169 -15.83 -11.62 11.99
N ASP A 170 -15.41 -11.37 10.75
CA ASP A 170 -14.60 -12.30 9.95
C ASP A 170 -13.14 -12.44 10.41
N ARG A 171 -12.67 -11.56 11.31
CA ARG A 171 -11.31 -11.51 11.86
C ARG A 171 -10.19 -11.35 10.81
N ILE A 172 -10.56 -10.88 9.63
CA ILE A 172 -9.64 -10.63 8.51
C ILE A 172 -9.61 -9.13 8.18
N HIS A 173 -10.79 -8.52 8.09
CA HIS A 173 -10.92 -7.14 7.66
C HIS A 173 -11.00 -6.18 8.84
N PRO A 174 -10.20 -5.11 8.85
CA PRO A 174 -10.25 -4.08 9.88
C PRO A 174 -11.60 -3.37 9.93
N THR A 175 -12.00 -2.94 11.13
CA THR A 175 -13.14 -2.04 11.32
C THR A 175 -12.83 -0.63 10.82
N ALA A 176 -13.85 0.19 10.58
CA ALA A 176 -13.68 1.60 10.20
C ALA A 176 -12.77 2.38 11.18
N GLN A 177 -12.83 2.04 12.49
CA GLN A 177 -11.99 2.65 13.52
C GLN A 177 -10.50 2.35 13.32
N ALA A 178 -10.18 1.12 12.91
CA ALA A 178 -8.80 0.69 12.71
C ALA A 178 -8.09 1.42 11.55
N HIS A 179 -8.84 1.92 10.56
CA HIS A 179 -8.26 2.58 9.40
C HIS A 179 -7.53 3.90 9.71
N ALA A 180 -7.82 4.54 10.84
CA ALA A 180 -7.02 5.67 11.31
C ALA A 180 -5.58 5.24 11.65
N ARG A 181 -5.44 4.12 12.37
CA ARG A 181 -4.12 3.54 12.70
C ARG A 181 -3.39 3.07 11.45
N ILE A 182 -4.09 2.45 10.50
CA ILE A 182 -3.49 2.04 9.22
C ILE A 182 -2.90 3.26 8.49
N LEU A 183 -3.63 4.37 8.41
CA LEU A 183 -3.09 5.61 7.83
C LEU A 183 -1.88 6.12 8.61
N ASP A 184 -1.90 6.06 9.94
CA ASP A 184 -0.76 6.49 10.77
C ASP A 184 0.49 5.63 10.52
N ASN A 185 0.33 4.36 10.17
CA ASN A 185 1.43 3.50 9.73
C ASN A 185 1.95 3.87 8.33
N VAL A 186 1.05 4.15 7.39
CA VAL A 186 1.40 4.49 5.99
C VAL A 186 2.05 5.87 5.88
N TRP A 187 1.54 6.84 6.63
CA TRP A 187 1.87 8.25 6.47
C TRP A 187 3.37 8.59 6.58
N PRO A 188 4.12 8.11 7.61
CA PRO A 188 5.54 8.43 7.76
C PRO A 188 6.39 7.96 6.58
N VAL A 189 5.99 6.87 5.92
CA VAL A 189 6.71 6.29 4.79
C VAL A 189 6.28 6.92 3.47
N LEU A 190 5.00 7.24 3.31
CA LEU A 190 4.45 7.83 2.09
C LEU A 190 4.81 9.31 1.94
N ARG A 191 4.72 10.10 3.03
CA ARG A 191 4.91 11.56 2.97
C ARG A 191 6.23 12.00 2.32
N PRO A 192 7.39 11.41 2.64
CA PRO A 192 8.65 11.78 1.99
C PRO A 192 8.64 11.54 0.48
N LEU A 193 7.88 10.55 0.01
CA LEU A 193 7.76 10.25 -1.41
C LEU A 193 6.98 11.32 -2.17
N LEU A 194 6.11 12.08 -1.53
CA LEU A 194 5.35 13.16 -2.16
C LEU A 194 6.22 14.37 -2.48
N SER A 195 7.24 14.62 -1.67
CA SER A 195 8.09 15.83 -1.72
C SER A 195 9.34 15.66 -2.59
N ALA A 196 9.69 14.44 -2.99
CA ALA A 196 10.89 14.19 -3.76
C ALA A 196 10.69 14.62 -5.23
N PRO A 197 11.70 15.18 -5.91
CA PRO A 197 11.61 15.51 -7.34
C PRO A 197 11.36 14.25 -8.18
N ARG A 198 10.65 14.41 -9.32
CA ARG A 198 10.51 13.30 -10.29
C ARG A 198 11.91 12.84 -10.73
N ARG A 199 12.10 11.54 -10.79
CA ARG A 199 13.32 11.01 -11.42
C ARG A 199 13.17 11.24 -12.94
N SER A 200 14.08 12.05 -13.47
CA SER A 200 14.25 12.26 -14.92
C SER A 200 14.73 10.97 -15.59
#